data_6f7fe085ff675f6a4d186571c4a6787d
#
_entry.id   6f7fe085ff675f6a4d186571c4a6787d
#
_cell.length_a   1.000
_cell.length_b   1.000
_cell.length_c   1.000
_cell.angle_alpha   90.00
_cell.angle_beta   90.00
_cell.angle_gamma   90.00
#
_symmetry.space_group_name_H-M   'P 1'
#
loop_
_entity.id
_entity.type
_entity.pdbx_description
1 polymer ?
#
loop_
_entity_poly.entity_id
_entity_poly.type
_entity_poly.pdbx_seq_one_letter_code
_entity_poly.pdbx_strand_id
1 'polypeptide(L)'
;MTRGSVLVWRPELGTRVALVPRDGGEVRWVETEPFWACHYANAYEDGDQIVLDYPGSSAPVIVLPAEERKHIPSGFSRATIDPACATMSVDRIDDVSSEFPRIDDRLIGRPHRYLTVASQSGRAALQPAEHDRLCQYDMQAGTSTYADTNAAVGEVCFAPRTGGTDELDGYYLACGTDVDSGVSSLYVWDASAFPADAVATVPRRVPNGLHGNWFPAT
;
A
#
# COMPACT_ATOMS: atom_id res chain seq x y z
N MET A 1 16.19 9.12 21.70
CA MET A 1 15.88 10.14 20.68
C MET A 1 16.98 10.08 19.63
N THR A 2 16.69 9.60 18.44
CA THR A 2 17.60 9.70 17.30
C THR A 2 17.67 11.17 16.89
N ARG A 3 18.87 11.75 16.93
CA ARG A 3 19.09 13.14 16.49
C ARG A 3 18.66 13.27 15.02
N GLY A 4 17.63 14.09 14.77
CA GLY A 4 17.16 14.42 13.42
C GLY A 4 15.84 13.78 12.96
N SER A 5 15.14 12.98 13.79
CA SER A 5 13.80 12.52 13.44
C SER A 5 12.77 13.64 13.63
N VAL A 6 11.96 13.86 12.59
CA VAL A 6 10.81 14.78 12.64
C VAL A 6 9.59 14.13 13.30
N LEU A 7 9.66 12.82 13.58
CA LEU A 7 8.58 12.03 14.17
C LEU A 7 8.99 11.54 15.56
N VAL A 8 8.05 11.56 16.48
CA VAL A 8 8.17 11.01 17.83
C VAL A 8 7.02 10.03 18.02
N TRP A 9 7.35 8.75 18.19
CA TRP A 9 6.36 7.72 18.45
C TRP A 9 5.93 7.76 19.93
N ARG A 10 4.61 7.86 20.15
CA ARG A 10 4.01 7.95 21.48
C ARG A 10 2.83 6.98 21.59
N PRO A 11 3.09 5.68 21.69
CA PRO A 11 2.05 4.65 21.70
C PRO A 11 1.09 4.81 22.89
N GLU A 12 1.54 5.43 23.98
CA GLU A 12 0.70 5.72 25.15
C GLU A 12 -0.48 6.66 24.86
N LEU A 13 -0.48 7.33 23.71
CA LEU A 13 -1.60 8.18 23.27
C LEU A 13 -2.66 7.43 22.45
N GLY A 14 -2.40 6.16 22.09
CA GLY A 14 -3.27 5.39 21.22
C GLY A 14 -3.30 5.94 19.79
N THR A 15 -4.25 5.45 18.99
CA THR A 15 -4.58 5.98 17.67
C THR A 15 -6.02 6.48 17.67
N ARG A 16 -6.26 7.58 16.96
CA ARG A 16 -7.59 8.17 16.79
C ARG A 16 -7.91 8.27 15.31
N VAL A 17 -9.05 7.73 14.92
CA VAL A 17 -9.59 7.81 13.56
C VAL A 17 -10.73 8.83 13.56
N ALA A 18 -10.63 9.83 12.66
CA ALA A 18 -11.66 10.83 12.47
C ALA A 18 -12.62 10.41 11.36
N LEU A 19 -13.90 10.30 11.65
CA LEU A 19 -14.96 10.13 10.67
C LEU A 19 -15.56 11.52 10.38
N VAL A 20 -15.24 12.04 9.20
CA VAL A 20 -15.62 13.40 8.78
C VAL A 20 -16.73 13.30 7.75
N PRO A 21 -17.97 13.76 8.06
CA PRO A 21 -19.06 13.75 7.10
C PRO A 21 -18.75 14.64 5.88
N ARG A 22 -18.99 14.14 4.66
CA ARG A 22 -18.71 14.88 3.40
C ARG A 22 -19.63 16.08 3.19
N ASP A 23 -20.84 16.02 3.70
CA ASP A 23 -21.84 17.07 3.64
C ASP A 23 -21.76 18.07 4.80
N GLY A 24 -20.74 17.95 5.62
CA GLY A 24 -20.56 18.71 6.86
C GLY A 24 -21.26 18.06 8.03
N GLY A 25 -20.98 18.55 9.23
CA GLY A 25 -21.53 18.01 10.46
C GLY A 25 -20.45 17.75 11.51
N GLU A 26 -20.84 17.11 12.58
CA GLU A 26 -19.93 16.81 13.70
C GLU A 26 -18.98 15.67 13.34
N VAL A 27 -17.68 15.89 13.57
CA VAL A 27 -16.66 14.85 13.42
C VAL A 27 -16.80 13.83 14.54
N ARG A 28 -16.91 12.55 14.17
CA ARG A 28 -16.89 11.46 15.14
C ARG A 28 -15.48 10.90 15.25
N TRP A 29 -15.07 10.56 16.46
CA TRP A 29 -13.76 10.02 16.75
C TRP A 29 -13.88 8.58 17.24
N VAL A 30 -13.08 7.71 16.65
CA VAL A 30 -12.91 6.32 17.07
C VAL A 30 -11.52 6.20 17.68
N GLU A 31 -11.45 5.76 18.93
CA GLU A 31 -10.18 5.50 19.62
C GLU A 31 -9.84 4.01 19.52
N THR A 32 -8.60 3.70 19.26
CA THR A 32 -8.12 2.33 19.10
C THR A 32 -6.69 2.18 19.63
N GLU A 33 -6.25 0.93 19.74
CA GLU A 33 -4.88 0.60 20.08
C GLU A 33 -3.88 1.28 19.12
N PRO A 34 -2.67 1.58 19.57
CA PRO A 34 -1.69 2.27 18.77
C PRO A 34 -1.25 1.41 17.58
N PHE A 35 -1.34 1.97 16.39
CA PHE A 35 -0.76 1.43 15.17
C PHE A 35 -0.13 2.53 14.33
N TRP A 36 0.74 2.14 13.42
CA TRP A 36 1.35 3.03 12.44
C TRP A 36 0.93 2.60 11.03
N ALA A 37 0.50 3.55 10.22
CA ALA A 37 0.29 3.40 8.79
C ALA A 37 0.79 4.67 8.08
N CYS A 38 1.57 4.52 7.01
CA CYS A 38 1.97 5.64 6.17
C CYS A 38 0.93 5.92 5.11
N HIS A 39 0.35 4.86 4.54
CA HIS A 39 -0.57 4.93 3.42
C HIS A 39 -1.79 4.05 3.66
N TYR A 40 -2.88 4.38 2.97
CA TYR A 40 -4.13 3.64 3.00
C TYR A 40 -4.51 3.25 1.58
N ALA A 41 -4.98 2.01 1.39
CA ALA A 41 -5.42 1.52 0.09
C ALA A 41 -6.75 2.16 -0.31
N ASN A 42 -7.73 2.06 0.57
CA ASN A 42 -9.08 2.57 0.37
C ASN A 42 -9.83 2.67 1.69
N ALA A 43 -10.87 3.50 1.70
CA ALA A 43 -11.91 3.49 2.72
C ALA A 43 -13.26 3.61 2.04
N TYR A 44 -14.24 2.81 2.45
CA TYR A 44 -15.58 2.83 1.87
C TYR A 44 -16.65 2.40 2.87
N GLU A 45 -17.89 2.79 2.61
CA GLU A 45 -19.05 2.36 3.40
C GLU A 45 -19.52 0.98 2.91
N ASP A 46 -19.77 0.07 3.85
CA ASP A 46 -20.35 -1.25 3.64
C ASP A 46 -21.53 -1.45 4.61
N GLY A 47 -22.74 -1.17 4.15
CA GLY A 47 -23.90 -1.06 5.00
C GLY A 47 -23.76 0.06 6.02
N ASP A 48 -23.88 -0.28 7.30
CA ASP A 48 -23.74 0.67 8.43
C ASP A 48 -22.29 0.79 8.93
N GLN A 49 -21.35 0.11 8.28
CA GLN A 49 -19.94 0.07 8.69
C GLN A 49 -19.06 0.80 7.66
N ILE A 50 -17.84 1.13 8.09
CA ILE A 50 -16.78 1.65 7.22
C ILE A 50 -15.64 0.64 7.20
N VAL A 51 -15.24 0.24 6.00
CA VAL A 51 -14.06 -0.60 5.79
C VAL A 51 -12.87 0.28 5.45
N LEU A 52 -11.71 -0.01 6.05
CA LEU A 52 -10.45 0.69 5.83
C LEU A 52 -9.33 -0.33 5.62
N ASP A 53 -8.69 -0.30 4.45
CA ASP A 53 -7.60 -1.19 4.07
C ASP A 53 -6.25 -0.47 4.08
N TYR A 54 -5.26 -1.05 4.77
CA TYR A 54 -3.96 -0.42 4.92
C TYR A 54 -2.82 -1.39 5.25
N PRO A 55 -1.60 -1.14 4.79
CA PRO A 55 -0.41 -1.73 5.37
C PRO A 55 -0.13 -1.06 6.72
N GLY A 56 0.01 -1.85 7.76
CA GLY A 56 0.19 -1.34 9.12
C GLY A 56 1.31 -2.02 9.88
N SER A 57 1.79 -1.35 10.91
CA SER A 57 2.79 -1.88 11.83
C SER A 57 2.52 -1.39 13.25
N SER A 58 3.09 -2.08 14.26
CA SER A 58 2.94 -1.69 15.65
C SER A 58 3.80 -0.49 16.07
N ALA A 59 4.67 0.00 15.17
CA ALA A 59 5.52 1.18 15.38
C ALA A 59 6.01 1.74 14.04
N PRO A 60 6.46 3.02 13.98
CA PRO A 60 6.87 3.68 12.75
C PRO A 60 8.20 3.12 12.21
N VAL A 61 8.14 2.03 11.45
CA VAL A 61 9.32 1.34 10.89
C VAL A 61 10.26 2.25 10.10
N ILE A 62 9.72 3.29 9.47
CA ILE A 62 10.51 4.20 8.62
C ILE A 62 11.54 5.05 9.40
N VAL A 63 11.35 5.26 10.69
CA VAL A 63 12.26 6.06 11.54
C VAL A 63 13.10 5.22 12.50
N LEU A 64 12.90 3.91 12.50
CA LEU A 64 13.64 2.99 13.37
C LEU A 64 14.93 2.52 12.70
N PRO A 65 15.99 2.22 13.48
CA PRO A 65 17.17 1.52 12.98
C PRO A 65 16.81 0.17 12.34
N ALA A 66 17.59 -0.26 11.33
CA ALA A 66 17.29 -1.47 10.57
C ALA A 66 17.16 -2.73 11.47
N GLU A 67 17.98 -2.84 12.51
CA GLU A 67 17.93 -3.98 13.43
C GLU A 67 16.63 -4.01 14.26
N GLU A 68 16.11 -2.86 14.64
CA GLU A 68 14.86 -2.76 15.40
C GLU A 68 13.64 -3.08 14.52
N ARG A 69 13.67 -2.70 13.23
CA ARG A 69 12.57 -2.95 12.28
C ARG A 69 12.22 -4.42 12.12
N LYS A 70 13.22 -5.31 12.15
CA LYS A 70 13.04 -6.76 11.98
C LYS A 70 12.10 -7.38 13.00
N HIS A 71 11.90 -6.70 14.13
CA HIS A 71 11.08 -7.19 15.24
C HIS A 71 9.74 -6.48 15.34
N ILE A 72 9.45 -5.54 14.43
CA ILE A 72 8.18 -4.83 14.43
C ILE A 72 7.15 -5.63 13.64
N PRO A 73 6.08 -6.11 14.26
CA PRO A 73 4.97 -6.73 13.54
C PRO A 73 4.41 -5.75 12.51
N SER A 74 4.47 -6.14 11.26
CA SER A 74 3.97 -5.35 10.13
C SER A 74 3.25 -6.28 9.14
N GLY A 75 2.34 -5.76 8.35
CA GLY A 75 1.59 -6.52 7.34
C GLY A 75 0.36 -5.77 6.87
N PHE A 76 -0.36 -6.40 5.94
CA PHE A 76 -1.59 -5.83 5.42
C PHE A 76 -2.78 -6.12 6.35
N SER A 77 -3.63 -5.13 6.56
CA SER A 77 -4.77 -5.21 7.49
C SER A 77 -6.02 -4.60 6.89
N ARG A 78 -7.16 -5.14 7.26
CA ARG A 78 -8.49 -4.55 7.05
C ARG A 78 -9.08 -4.18 8.39
N ALA A 79 -9.47 -2.93 8.55
CA ALA A 79 -10.25 -2.49 9.68
C ALA A 79 -11.72 -2.36 9.31
N THR A 80 -12.59 -2.71 10.24
CA THR A 80 -14.03 -2.47 10.17
C THR A 80 -14.42 -1.54 11.31
N ILE A 81 -15.01 -0.40 10.95
CA ILE A 81 -15.38 0.66 11.89
C ILE A 81 -16.90 0.70 11.96
N ASP A 82 -17.43 0.65 13.19
CA ASP A 82 -18.83 0.93 13.48
C ASP A 82 -18.96 2.40 13.89
N PRO A 83 -19.54 3.27 13.02
CA PRO A 83 -19.71 4.69 13.35
C PRO A 83 -20.70 4.93 14.50
N ALA A 84 -21.69 4.05 14.69
CA ALA A 84 -22.72 4.22 15.72
C ALA A 84 -22.16 3.97 17.12
N CYS A 85 -21.31 2.95 17.26
CA CYS A 85 -20.68 2.57 18.51
C CYS A 85 -19.31 3.23 18.73
N ALA A 86 -18.77 3.89 17.71
CA ALA A 86 -17.40 4.45 17.69
C ALA A 86 -16.35 3.38 18.03
N THR A 87 -16.48 2.20 17.45
CA THR A 87 -15.55 1.08 17.63
C THR A 87 -14.87 0.68 16.34
N MET A 88 -13.67 0.10 16.43
CA MET A 88 -12.88 -0.40 15.31
C MET A 88 -12.34 -1.79 15.65
N SER A 89 -12.56 -2.74 14.77
CA SER A 89 -11.90 -4.04 14.75
C SER A 89 -10.90 -4.13 13.62
N VAL A 90 -9.84 -4.91 13.79
CA VAL A 90 -8.80 -5.07 12.79
C VAL A 90 -8.55 -6.55 12.52
N ASP A 91 -8.72 -6.95 11.27
CA ASP A 91 -8.35 -8.26 10.76
C ASP A 91 -7.00 -8.15 10.04
N ARG A 92 -6.02 -8.88 10.54
CA ARG A 92 -4.73 -8.96 9.89
C ARG A 92 -4.79 -9.96 8.75
N ILE A 93 -4.53 -9.48 7.54
CA ILE A 93 -4.61 -10.31 6.32
C ILE A 93 -3.35 -11.14 6.14
N ASP A 94 -2.17 -10.52 6.41
CA ASP A 94 -0.89 -11.22 6.40
C ASP A 94 0.14 -10.54 7.32
N ASP A 95 1.35 -11.12 7.37
CA ASP A 95 2.50 -10.62 8.14
C ASP A 95 3.64 -10.14 7.23
N VAL A 96 3.36 -9.88 5.94
CA VAL A 96 4.37 -9.40 5.00
C VAL A 96 4.50 -7.89 5.11
N SER A 97 5.69 -7.42 5.47
CA SER A 97 5.97 -5.98 5.48
C SER A 97 5.76 -5.39 4.09
N SER A 98 4.84 -4.47 3.99
CA SER A 98 4.39 -3.88 2.73
C SER A 98 4.12 -2.39 2.86
N GLU A 99 4.14 -1.71 1.72
CA GLU A 99 3.83 -0.28 1.58
C GLU A 99 3.25 0.01 0.20
N PHE A 100 2.90 1.27 -0.02
CA PHE A 100 2.37 1.77 -1.28
C PHE A 100 1.14 0.98 -1.77
N PRO A 101 0.09 0.89 -0.95
CA PRO A 101 -1.12 0.18 -1.35
C PRO A 101 -1.86 0.95 -2.44
N ARG A 102 -2.29 0.24 -3.49
CA ARG A 102 -3.07 0.84 -4.58
C ARG A 102 -4.21 -0.07 -5.00
N ILE A 103 -5.30 0.55 -5.37
CA ILE A 103 -6.45 -0.06 -6.02
C ILE A 103 -6.63 0.53 -7.41
N ASP A 104 -7.63 0.10 -8.14
CA ASP A 104 -8.15 0.84 -9.28
C ASP A 104 -8.76 2.17 -8.78
N ASP A 105 -8.19 3.29 -9.19
CA ASP A 105 -8.58 4.63 -8.71
C ASP A 105 -10.06 4.95 -9.03
N ARG A 106 -10.67 4.25 -9.99
CA ARG A 106 -12.10 4.36 -10.29
C ARG A 106 -12.99 3.88 -9.14
N LEU A 107 -12.43 3.10 -8.21
CA LEU A 107 -13.11 2.52 -7.05
C LEU A 107 -12.79 3.22 -5.73
N ILE A 108 -12.08 4.35 -5.74
CA ILE A 108 -11.84 5.12 -4.51
C ILE A 108 -13.17 5.48 -3.85
N GLY A 109 -13.31 5.12 -2.56
CA GLY A 109 -14.52 5.32 -1.78
C GLY A 109 -15.64 4.31 -2.05
N ARG A 110 -15.36 3.23 -2.79
CA ARG A 110 -16.31 2.15 -3.11
C ARG A 110 -15.68 0.79 -2.81
N PRO A 111 -16.49 -0.28 -2.62
CA PRO A 111 -15.97 -1.63 -2.50
C PRO A 111 -15.06 -2.00 -3.68
N HIS A 112 -13.96 -2.66 -3.40
CA HIS A 112 -13.01 -3.19 -4.36
C HIS A 112 -12.69 -4.64 -4.02
N ARG A 113 -12.31 -5.41 -5.01
CA ARG A 113 -11.88 -6.80 -4.85
C ARG A 113 -10.38 -6.94 -4.88
N TYR A 114 -9.71 -6.19 -5.75
CA TYR A 114 -8.27 -6.30 -5.94
C TYR A 114 -7.53 -5.07 -5.46
N LEU A 115 -6.39 -5.32 -4.85
CA LEU A 115 -5.43 -4.27 -4.50
C LEU A 115 -3.99 -4.78 -4.65
N THR A 116 -3.06 -3.87 -4.79
CA THR A 116 -1.63 -4.18 -4.84
C THR A 116 -0.88 -3.44 -3.75
N VAL A 117 0.21 -4.04 -3.30
CA VAL A 117 1.20 -3.41 -2.41
C VAL A 117 2.60 -3.71 -2.91
N ALA A 118 3.54 -2.84 -2.62
CA ALA A 118 4.95 -3.13 -2.73
C ALA A 118 5.45 -3.80 -1.44
N SER A 119 6.22 -4.88 -1.56
CA SER A 119 6.75 -5.64 -0.42
C SER A 119 8.20 -6.07 -0.66
N GLN A 120 8.79 -6.76 0.29
CA GLN A 120 10.16 -7.26 0.20
C GLN A 120 10.17 -8.76 -0.04
N SER A 121 11.00 -9.22 -1.00
CA SER A 121 11.23 -10.65 -1.23
C SER A 121 12.14 -11.30 -0.18
N GLY A 122 12.79 -10.48 0.66
CA GLY A 122 13.83 -10.91 1.61
C GLY A 122 15.24 -10.83 1.04
N ARG A 123 15.44 -10.20 -0.12
CA ARG A 123 16.76 -10.01 -0.74
C ARG A 123 17.64 -9.10 0.10
N ALA A 124 18.86 -9.56 0.39
CA ALA A 124 19.80 -8.85 1.29
C ALA A 124 20.35 -7.52 0.71
N ALA A 125 20.25 -7.32 -0.61
CA ALA A 125 20.80 -6.13 -1.27
C ALA A 125 19.90 -4.88 -1.14
N LEU A 126 18.66 -5.05 -0.66
CA LEU A 126 17.73 -3.93 -0.50
C LEU A 126 18.09 -3.05 0.68
N GLN A 127 17.99 -1.74 0.45
CA GLN A 127 18.06 -0.79 1.56
C GLN A 127 16.74 -0.83 2.36
N PRO A 128 16.75 -0.37 3.60
CA PRO A 128 15.53 -0.20 4.36
C PRO A 128 14.52 0.68 3.61
N ALA A 129 13.26 0.25 3.54
CA ALA A 129 12.18 0.87 2.80
C ALA A 129 12.26 0.77 1.25
N GLU A 130 13.18 -0.02 0.70
CA GLU A 130 13.11 -0.46 -0.69
C GLU A 130 12.29 -1.75 -0.81
N HIS A 131 11.56 -1.87 -1.91
CA HIS A 131 10.69 -3.00 -2.18
C HIS A 131 11.07 -3.59 -3.54
N ASP A 132 11.15 -4.91 -3.64
CA ASP A 132 11.52 -5.63 -4.86
C ASP A 132 10.47 -6.67 -5.30
N ARG A 133 9.30 -6.57 -4.67
CA ARG A 133 8.18 -7.48 -4.92
C ARG A 133 6.88 -6.70 -5.00
N LEU A 134 6.04 -7.02 -5.98
CA LEU A 134 4.63 -6.66 -5.98
C LEU A 134 3.81 -7.81 -5.40
N CYS A 135 2.79 -7.47 -4.63
CA CYS A 135 1.76 -8.39 -4.21
C CYS A 135 0.39 -7.90 -4.69
N GLN A 136 -0.35 -8.74 -5.40
CA GLN A 136 -1.76 -8.54 -5.72
C GLN A 136 -2.60 -9.38 -4.76
N TYR A 137 -3.50 -8.75 -4.03
CA TYR A 137 -4.50 -9.42 -3.20
C TYR A 137 -5.83 -9.53 -3.93
N ASP A 138 -6.47 -10.70 -3.86
CA ASP A 138 -7.89 -10.90 -4.10
C ASP A 138 -8.60 -10.94 -2.75
N MET A 139 -9.17 -9.82 -2.35
CA MET A 139 -9.80 -9.65 -1.03
C MET A 139 -11.06 -10.49 -0.87
N GLN A 140 -11.69 -10.89 -1.98
CA GLN A 140 -12.87 -11.76 -1.95
C GLN A 140 -12.48 -13.23 -1.82
N ALA A 141 -11.44 -13.66 -2.53
CA ALA A 141 -10.96 -15.03 -2.47
C ALA A 141 -10.05 -15.30 -1.24
N GLY A 142 -9.53 -14.25 -0.60
CA GLY A 142 -8.56 -14.35 0.49
C GLY A 142 -7.22 -14.90 0.02
N THR A 143 -6.79 -14.59 -1.21
CA THR A 143 -5.55 -15.09 -1.81
C THR A 143 -4.66 -13.94 -2.25
N SER A 144 -3.36 -14.24 -2.41
CA SER A 144 -2.39 -13.27 -2.91
C SER A 144 -1.49 -13.91 -3.97
N THR A 145 -1.06 -13.09 -4.93
CA THR A 145 -0.11 -13.46 -5.99
C THR A 145 1.05 -12.49 -5.97
N TYR A 146 2.26 -12.97 -6.18
CA TYR A 146 3.49 -12.20 -6.06
C TYR A 146 4.24 -12.11 -7.39
N ALA A 147 4.83 -10.95 -7.65
CA ALA A 147 5.82 -10.73 -8.72
C ALA A 147 7.11 -10.20 -8.12
N ASP A 148 8.14 -11.03 -8.10
CA ASP A 148 9.48 -10.61 -7.69
C ASP A 148 10.19 -9.89 -8.84
N THR A 149 10.91 -8.83 -8.53
CA THR A 149 11.73 -8.08 -9.47
C THR A 149 13.18 -8.07 -9.03
N ASN A 150 14.11 -7.76 -9.95
CA ASN A 150 15.50 -7.48 -9.59
C ASN A 150 15.74 -6.00 -9.26
N ALA A 151 14.67 -5.22 -9.16
CA ALA A 151 14.75 -3.77 -8.99
C ALA A 151 14.11 -3.34 -7.67
N ALA A 152 14.64 -2.28 -7.09
CA ALA A 152 13.91 -1.51 -6.10
C ALA A 152 12.78 -0.76 -6.84
N VAL A 153 11.55 -1.19 -6.61
CA VAL A 153 10.35 -0.60 -7.22
C VAL A 153 9.68 0.39 -6.27
N GLY A 154 9.13 1.46 -6.84
CA GLY A 154 8.30 2.42 -6.12
C GLY A 154 6.84 1.99 -6.08
N GLU A 155 5.96 2.97 -5.84
CA GLU A 155 4.52 2.78 -5.90
C GLU A 155 4.07 2.30 -7.28
N VAL A 156 3.13 1.37 -7.27
CA VAL A 156 2.48 0.84 -8.48
C VAL A 156 1.21 1.63 -8.74
N CYS A 157 0.95 2.02 -9.97
CA CYS A 157 -0.34 2.58 -10.34
C CYS A 157 -1.08 1.66 -11.33
N PHE A 158 -2.40 1.63 -11.23
CA PHE A 158 -3.24 0.92 -12.18
C PHE A 158 -3.58 1.82 -13.36
N ALA A 159 -3.36 1.33 -14.58
CA ALA A 159 -3.74 1.98 -15.84
C ALA A 159 -4.83 1.14 -16.50
N PRO A 160 -6.10 1.57 -16.47
CA PRO A 160 -7.18 0.83 -17.09
C PRO A 160 -6.98 0.73 -18.61
N ARG A 161 -7.32 -0.41 -19.19
CA ARG A 161 -7.36 -0.58 -20.65
C ARG A 161 -8.44 0.34 -21.23
N THR A 162 -8.18 0.89 -22.41
CA THR A 162 -9.16 1.73 -23.07
C THR A 162 -10.47 0.98 -23.27
N GLY A 163 -11.56 1.51 -22.70
CA GLY A 163 -12.88 0.88 -22.71
C GLY A 163 -13.06 -0.25 -21.68
N GLY A 164 -12.02 -0.60 -20.91
CA GLY A 164 -12.09 -1.58 -19.85
C GLY A 164 -12.95 -1.10 -18.67
N THR A 165 -13.76 -1.99 -18.11
CA THR A 165 -14.67 -1.70 -16.99
C THR A 165 -14.33 -2.46 -15.72
N ASP A 166 -13.72 -3.61 -15.85
CA ASP A 166 -13.39 -4.49 -14.73
C ASP A 166 -12.11 -4.06 -14.01
N GLU A 167 -11.96 -4.41 -12.73
CA GLU A 167 -10.83 -4.03 -11.89
C GLU A 167 -9.47 -4.52 -12.42
N LEU A 168 -9.43 -5.67 -13.08
CA LEU A 168 -8.20 -6.22 -13.64
C LEU A 168 -8.04 -5.97 -15.14
N ASP A 169 -9.00 -5.25 -15.77
CA ASP A 169 -8.88 -4.93 -17.19
C ASP A 169 -7.98 -3.71 -17.40
N GLY A 170 -6.69 -3.97 -17.29
CA GLY A 170 -5.66 -2.93 -17.35
C GLY A 170 -4.28 -3.44 -17.02
N TYR A 171 -3.42 -2.52 -16.64
CA TYR A 171 -2.01 -2.76 -16.37
C TYR A 171 -1.60 -2.14 -15.05
N TYR A 172 -0.68 -2.81 -14.36
CA TYR A 172 0.08 -2.21 -13.26
C TYR A 172 1.37 -1.62 -13.82
N LEU A 173 1.69 -0.40 -13.43
CA LEU A 173 2.87 0.32 -13.88
C LEU A 173 3.71 0.73 -12.67
N ALA A 174 5.02 0.48 -12.72
CA ALA A 174 5.97 1.00 -11.74
C ALA A 174 7.31 1.32 -12.37
N CYS A 175 7.96 2.36 -11.86
CA CYS A 175 9.38 2.57 -12.12
C CYS A 175 10.21 1.81 -11.09
N GLY A 176 11.27 1.17 -11.54
CA GLY A 176 12.22 0.50 -10.65
C GLY A 176 13.64 0.70 -11.11
N THR A 177 14.59 0.56 -10.19
CA THR A 177 16.02 0.60 -10.47
C THR A 177 16.64 -0.73 -10.05
N ASP A 178 17.25 -1.43 -11.00
CA ASP A 178 17.96 -2.67 -10.73
C ASP A 178 19.04 -2.45 -9.70
N VAL A 179 19.03 -3.25 -8.64
CA VAL A 179 19.88 -3.03 -7.46
C VAL A 179 21.34 -3.34 -7.70
N ASP A 180 21.66 -4.14 -8.69
CA ASP A 180 23.03 -4.56 -9.02
C ASP A 180 23.67 -3.63 -10.07
N SER A 181 22.93 -3.32 -11.15
CA SER A 181 23.43 -2.53 -12.28
C SER A 181 23.13 -1.03 -12.15
N GLY A 182 22.17 -0.63 -11.34
CA GLY A 182 21.69 0.76 -11.25
C GLY A 182 20.89 1.21 -12.49
N VAL A 183 20.52 0.29 -13.39
CA VAL A 183 19.70 0.58 -14.57
C VAL A 183 18.25 0.73 -14.16
N SER A 184 17.61 1.82 -14.60
CA SER A 184 16.19 2.06 -14.33
C SER A 184 15.33 1.53 -15.47
N SER A 185 14.15 1.05 -15.12
CA SER A 185 13.17 0.49 -16.03
C SER A 185 11.74 0.86 -15.64
N LEU A 186 10.87 0.92 -16.63
CA LEU A 186 9.44 0.90 -16.46
C LEU A 186 8.98 -0.56 -16.50
N TYR A 187 8.39 -1.03 -15.46
CA TYR A 187 7.73 -2.32 -15.35
C TYR A 187 6.25 -2.16 -15.69
N VAL A 188 5.74 -3.09 -16.49
CA VAL A 188 4.34 -3.14 -16.91
C VAL A 188 3.85 -4.57 -16.70
N TRP A 189 2.89 -4.78 -15.85
CA TRP A 189 2.25 -6.08 -15.63
C TRP A 189 0.83 -6.04 -16.17
N ASP A 190 0.41 -7.08 -16.90
CA ASP A 190 -1.01 -7.27 -17.20
C ASP A 190 -1.72 -7.65 -15.89
N ALA A 191 -2.67 -6.83 -15.44
CA ALA A 191 -3.29 -7.03 -14.13
C ALA A 191 -4.10 -8.32 -14.06
N SER A 192 -4.70 -8.76 -15.18
CA SER A 192 -5.49 -10.00 -15.27
C SER A 192 -4.65 -11.27 -15.38
N ALA A 193 -3.41 -11.14 -15.87
CA ALA A 193 -2.46 -12.23 -16.06
C ALA A 193 -1.24 -12.12 -15.12
N PHE A 194 -1.38 -11.35 -14.07
CA PHE A 194 -0.31 -11.13 -13.08
C PHE A 194 0.24 -12.48 -12.55
N PRO A 195 1.56 -12.71 -12.51
CA PRO A 195 2.65 -11.72 -12.60
C PRO A 195 3.32 -11.58 -14.01
N ALA A 196 2.62 -11.85 -15.10
CA ALA A 196 3.19 -11.65 -16.44
C ALA A 196 3.54 -10.18 -16.68
N ASP A 197 4.79 -9.91 -17.08
CA ASP A 197 5.33 -8.57 -17.20
C ASP A 197 5.94 -8.26 -18.57
N ALA A 198 6.11 -6.97 -18.82
CA ALA A 198 6.99 -6.41 -19.84
C ALA A 198 7.84 -5.32 -19.19
N VAL A 199 9.12 -5.24 -19.60
CA VAL A 199 10.06 -4.30 -19.01
C VAL A 199 10.65 -3.41 -20.10
N ALA A 200 10.58 -2.10 -19.92
CA ALA A 200 11.18 -1.12 -20.81
C ALA A 200 12.31 -0.38 -20.09
N THR A 201 13.55 -0.53 -20.56
CA THR A 201 14.70 0.19 -20.01
C THR A 201 14.59 1.69 -20.24
N VAL A 202 14.82 2.47 -19.20
CA VAL A 202 14.85 3.93 -19.28
C VAL A 202 16.30 4.38 -19.56
N PRO A 203 16.53 5.33 -20.48
CA PRO A 203 17.90 5.72 -20.89
C PRO A 203 18.67 6.51 -19.82
N ARG A 204 18.04 6.82 -18.70
CA ARG A 204 18.65 7.54 -17.57
C ARG A 204 18.20 6.91 -16.26
N ARG A 205 19.05 7.00 -15.23
CA ARG A 205 18.66 6.58 -13.89
C ARG A 205 17.48 7.41 -13.40
N VAL A 206 16.44 6.73 -12.96
CA VAL A 206 15.30 7.31 -12.26
C VAL A 206 15.54 7.07 -10.77
N PRO A 207 15.54 8.09 -9.92
CA PRO A 207 15.59 7.89 -8.48
C PRO A 207 14.42 7.01 -8.01
N ASN A 208 14.61 6.27 -6.93
CA ASN A 208 13.50 5.52 -6.33
C ASN A 208 12.37 6.50 -6.00
N GLY A 209 11.23 6.32 -6.67
CA GLY A 209 10.05 7.17 -6.49
C GLY A 209 9.30 6.82 -5.22
N LEU A 210 8.56 7.78 -4.68
CA LEU A 210 7.57 7.53 -3.63
C LEU A 210 6.20 7.29 -4.26
N HIS A 211 5.69 8.24 -5.04
CA HIS A 211 4.34 8.21 -5.57
C HIS A 211 4.32 8.37 -7.08
N GLY A 212 3.36 7.70 -7.71
CA GLY A 212 3.06 7.81 -9.13
C GLY A 212 1.57 7.74 -9.40
N ASN A 213 1.13 8.30 -10.52
CA ASN A 213 -0.25 8.21 -10.96
C ASN A 213 -0.33 8.01 -12.47
N TRP A 214 -1.41 7.36 -12.90
CA TRP A 214 -1.79 7.27 -14.31
C TRP A 214 -2.81 8.35 -14.64
N PHE A 215 -2.55 9.09 -15.72
CA PHE A 215 -3.50 10.04 -16.27
C PHE A 215 -3.80 9.62 -17.71
N PRO A 216 -5.08 9.30 -18.04
CA PRO A 216 -5.43 8.96 -19.41
C PRO A 216 -5.19 10.15 -20.34
N ALA A 217 -4.76 9.88 -21.57
CA ALA A 217 -4.69 10.91 -22.59
C ALA A 217 -6.12 11.44 -22.88
N THR A 218 -6.27 12.74 -22.93
CA THR A 218 -7.51 13.43 -23.31
C THR A 218 -7.75 13.35 -24.81
#